data_83038b087ff89b6b69c1b246fe5c6faf
#
_entry.id   83038b087ff89b6b69c1b246fe5c6faf
#
_cell.length_a   1.000
_cell.length_b   1.000
_cell.length_c   1.000
_cell.angle_alpha   90.00
_cell.angle_beta   90.00
_cell.angle_gamma   90.00
#
_symmetry.space_group_name_H-M   'P 1'
#
loop_
_entity.id
_entity.type
_entity.pdbx_description
1 polymer ?
#
loop_
_entity_poly.entity_id
_entity_poly.type
_entity_poly.pdbx_seq_one_letter_code
_entity_poly.pdbx_strand_id
1 'polypeptide(L)'
;MTKEEALKQFAYLGAVWFGNSKQHFAFSAYCRLQGWNKLADKWKEEAEEEWDEAEEVLNRLVELGCKPADLQEAMKTIEFPFCDDPKQQIEGDYNPNAIAELSKLAEAFNDDYVTKKLIEKWIDGEQAHMAWEAQYLGYINKLGYENFLIAMM
;
A
#
# COMPACT_ATOMS: atom_id res chain seq x y z
N MET A 1 -8.50 -9.90 -19.43
CA MET A 1 -7.30 -10.37 -18.69
C MET A 1 -7.29 -11.87 -18.62
N THR A 2 -6.23 -12.52 -19.05
CA THR A 2 -6.08 -13.97 -18.92
C THR A 2 -5.69 -14.33 -17.47
N LYS A 3 -5.85 -15.60 -17.11
CA LYS A 3 -5.44 -16.10 -15.79
C LYS A 3 -3.94 -15.88 -15.56
N GLU A 4 -3.12 -16.10 -16.59
CA GLU A 4 -1.68 -15.87 -16.51
C GLU A 4 -1.35 -14.40 -16.26
N GLU A 5 -2.01 -13.50 -16.96
CA GLU A 5 -1.85 -12.06 -16.73
C GLU A 5 -2.29 -11.65 -15.33
N ALA A 6 -3.38 -12.20 -14.84
CA ALA A 6 -3.88 -11.95 -13.50
C ALA A 6 -2.88 -12.41 -12.43
N LEU A 7 -2.27 -13.59 -12.60
CA LEU A 7 -1.25 -14.09 -11.68
C LEU A 7 -0.01 -13.21 -11.66
N LYS A 8 0.40 -12.70 -12.82
CA LYS A 8 1.53 -11.78 -12.91
C LYS A 8 1.23 -10.46 -12.19
N GLN A 9 0.03 -9.92 -12.38
CA GLN A 9 -0.38 -8.71 -11.66
C GLN A 9 -0.48 -8.93 -10.16
N PHE A 10 -1.00 -10.07 -9.74
CA PHE A 10 -1.09 -10.46 -8.33
C PHE A 10 0.31 -10.53 -7.70
N ALA A 11 1.27 -11.18 -8.37
CA ALA A 11 2.64 -11.25 -7.92
C ALA A 11 3.30 -9.86 -7.86
N TYR A 12 3.04 -9.03 -8.87
CA TYR A 12 3.58 -7.66 -8.93
C TYR A 12 3.10 -6.80 -7.75
N LEU A 13 1.84 -6.98 -7.31
CA LEU A 13 1.35 -6.27 -6.12
C LEU A 13 2.19 -6.56 -4.89
N GLY A 14 2.63 -7.79 -4.71
CA GLY A 14 3.53 -8.14 -3.61
C GLY A 14 4.82 -7.33 -3.65
N ALA A 15 5.43 -7.22 -4.83
CA ALA A 15 6.65 -6.43 -5.03
C ALA A 15 6.43 -4.94 -4.76
N VAL A 16 5.30 -4.40 -5.18
CA VAL A 16 4.90 -3.00 -4.92
C VAL A 16 4.73 -2.77 -3.42
N TRP A 17 4.01 -3.63 -2.73
CA TRP A 17 3.77 -3.48 -1.30
C TRP A 17 5.03 -3.63 -0.46
N PHE A 18 5.96 -4.52 -0.82
CA PHE A 18 7.27 -4.57 -0.16
C PHE A 18 8.02 -3.25 -0.33
N GLY A 19 8.00 -2.69 -1.53
CA GLY A 19 8.63 -1.41 -1.82
C GLY A 19 7.98 -0.24 -1.06
N ASN A 20 6.66 -0.16 -1.08
CA ASN A 20 5.91 0.85 -0.32
C ASN A 20 6.16 0.72 1.17
N SER A 21 6.11 -0.50 1.71
CA SER A 21 6.37 -0.74 3.13
C SER A 21 7.74 -0.19 3.55
N LYS A 22 8.75 -0.50 2.77
CA LYS A 22 10.12 -0.04 3.01
C LYS A 22 10.23 1.49 2.99
N GLN A 23 9.62 2.13 1.99
CA GLN A 23 9.62 3.58 1.86
C GLN A 23 8.84 4.24 3.00
N HIS A 24 7.70 3.66 3.39
CA HIS A 24 6.88 4.18 4.49
C HIS A 24 7.57 4.02 5.86
N PHE A 25 8.31 2.95 6.09
CA PHE A 25 9.14 2.83 7.28
C PHE A 25 10.20 3.94 7.34
N ALA A 26 10.86 4.21 6.22
CA ALA A 26 11.86 5.28 6.14
C ALA A 26 11.23 6.65 6.40
N PHE A 27 10.06 6.92 5.80
CA PHE A 27 9.34 8.16 6.02
C PHE A 27 8.86 8.31 7.47
N SER A 28 8.38 7.23 8.08
CA SER A 28 8.01 7.22 9.51
C SER A 28 9.19 7.61 10.39
N ALA A 29 10.37 7.03 10.14
CA ALA A 29 11.59 7.36 10.88
C ALA A 29 11.95 8.84 10.73
N TYR A 30 11.84 9.37 9.53
CA TYR A 30 12.07 10.79 9.26
C TYR A 30 11.11 11.67 10.04
N CYS A 31 9.82 11.36 10.03
CA CYS A 31 8.81 12.09 10.79
C CYS A 31 9.11 12.10 12.28
N ARG A 32 9.56 10.96 12.81
CA ARG A 32 9.90 10.86 14.23
C ARG A 32 11.08 11.75 14.61
N LEU A 33 12.07 11.84 13.74
CA LEU A 33 13.21 12.75 13.95
C LEU A 33 12.76 14.22 13.96
N GLN A 34 11.76 14.55 13.15
CA GLN A 34 11.20 15.91 13.10
C GLN A 34 10.27 16.22 14.28
N GLY A 35 9.93 15.23 15.10
CA GLY A 35 8.98 15.39 16.20
C GLY A 35 7.52 15.28 15.80
N TRP A 36 7.23 14.91 14.56
CA TRP A 36 5.86 14.68 14.06
C TRP A 36 5.42 13.26 14.41
N ASN A 37 5.25 12.99 15.70
CA ASN A 37 5.07 11.65 16.21
C ASN A 37 3.77 10.98 15.75
N LYS A 38 2.69 11.75 15.59
CA LYS A 38 1.42 11.22 15.11
C LYS A 38 1.51 10.76 13.65
N LEU A 39 2.22 11.53 12.82
CA LEU A 39 2.51 11.13 11.44
C LEU A 39 3.41 9.88 11.43
N ALA A 40 4.45 9.88 12.25
CA ALA A 40 5.35 8.73 12.33
C ALA A 40 4.61 7.45 12.67
N ASP A 41 3.71 7.50 13.64
CA ASP A 41 2.90 6.34 14.05
C ASP A 41 1.97 5.89 12.92
N LYS A 42 1.35 6.83 12.22
CA LYS A 42 0.43 6.52 11.10
C LYS A 42 1.18 5.85 9.95
N TRP A 43 2.32 6.38 9.56
CA TRP A 43 3.09 5.82 8.44
C TRP A 43 3.75 4.48 8.80
N LYS A 44 4.10 4.27 10.08
CA LYS A 44 4.56 2.96 10.54
C LYS A 44 3.46 1.91 10.45
N GLU A 45 2.24 2.27 10.86
CA GLU A 45 1.06 1.42 10.74
C GLU A 45 0.82 1.01 9.28
N GLU A 46 0.87 2.00 8.36
CA GLU A 46 0.72 1.74 6.93
C GLU A 46 1.83 0.81 6.41
N ALA A 47 3.07 1.04 6.82
CA ALA A 47 4.19 0.20 6.42
C ALA A 47 4.01 -1.25 6.87
N GLU A 48 3.54 -1.46 8.09
CA GLU A 48 3.28 -2.80 8.64
C GLU A 48 2.13 -3.50 7.89
N GLU A 49 1.05 -2.78 7.59
CA GLU A 49 -0.07 -3.32 6.81
C GLU A 49 0.36 -3.74 5.40
N GLU A 50 1.16 -2.92 4.73
CA GLU A 50 1.63 -3.23 3.37
C GLU A 50 2.60 -4.41 3.36
N TRP A 51 3.44 -4.54 4.38
CA TRP A 51 4.29 -5.71 4.54
C TRP A 51 3.45 -6.97 4.69
N ASP A 52 2.42 -6.93 5.53
CA ASP A 52 1.51 -8.05 5.75
C ASP A 52 0.78 -8.44 4.47
N GLU A 53 0.32 -7.46 3.69
CA GLU A 53 -0.32 -7.69 2.39
C GLU A 53 0.65 -8.35 1.40
N ALA A 54 1.91 -7.93 1.37
CA ALA A 54 2.94 -8.57 0.54
C ALA A 54 3.17 -10.02 0.96
N GLU A 55 3.19 -10.31 2.25
CA GLU A 55 3.28 -11.69 2.75
C GLU A 55 2.05 -12.52 2.37
N GLU A 56 0.87 -11.94 2.39
CA GLU A 56 -0.36 -12.60 1.94
C GLU A 56 -0.27 -13.00 0.46
N VAL A 57 0.33 -12.15 -0.38
CA VAL A 57 0.57 -12.50 -1.79
C VAL A 57 1.50 -13.72 -1.90
N LEU A 58 2.61 -13.71 -1.17
CA LEU A 58 3.56 -14.84 -1.19
C LEU A 58 2.90 -16.14 -0.75
N ASN A 59 2.17 -16.10 0.36
CA ASN A 59 1.48 -17.27 0.90
C ASN A 59 0.46 -17.82 -0.11
N ARG A 60 -0.32 -16.94 -0.72
CA ARG A 60 -1.33 -17.37 -1.68
C ARG A 60 -0.73 -17.97 -2.94
N LEU A 61 0.37 -17.38 -3.44
CA LEU A 61 1.07 -17.95 -4.60
C LEU A 61 1.58 -19.36 -4.33
N VAL A 62 2.14 -19.60 -3.14
CA VAL A 62 2.58 -20.94 -2.74
C VAL A 62 1.40 -21.90 -2.68
N GLU A 63 0.28 -21.50 -2.08
CA GLU A 63 -0.94 -22.31 -2.00
C GLU A 63 -1.49 -22.68 -3.38
N LEU A 64 -1.37 -21.77 -4.35
CA LEU A 64 -1.80 -21.99 -5.73
C LEU A 64 -0.84 -22.88 -6.52
N GLY A 65 0.29 -23.26 -5.94
CA GLY A 65 1.30 -24.09 -6.62
C GLY A 65 1.99 -23.33 -7.74
N CYS A 66 2.26 -22.04 -7.55
CA CYS A 66 2.90 -21.19 -8.56
C CYS A 66 4.31 -21.70 -8.91
N LYS A 67 4.79 -21.30 -10.09
CA LYS A 67 6.13 -21.59 -10.53
C LYS A 67 7.13 -20.77 -9.70
N PRO A 68 8.38 -21.27 -9.50
CA PRO A 68 9.41 -20.48 -8.83
C PRO A 68 9.61 -19.08 -9.40
N ALA A 69 9.45 -18.92 -10.72
CA ALA A 69 9.57 -17.62 -11.37
C ALA A 69 8.53 -16.60 -10.88
N ASP A 70 7.29 -17.04 -10.64
CA ASP A 70 6.22 -16.16 -10.13
C ASP A 70 6.51 -15.75 -8.69
N LEU A 71 6.97 -16.67 -7.88
CA LEU A 71 7.35 -16.38 -6.50
C LEU A 71 8.55 -15.43 -6.44
N GLN A 72 9.53 -15.64 -7.32
CA GLN A 72 10.69 -14.75 -7.43
C GLN A 72 10.25 -13.32 -7.76
N GLU A 73 9.26 -13.15 -8.65
CA GLU A 73 8.71 -11.86 -9.01
C GLU A 73 8.05 -11.17 -7.81
N ALA A 74 7.24 -11.90 -7.04
CA ALA A 74 6.57 -11.39 -5.86
C ALA A 74 7.54 -11.04 -4.71
N MET A 75 8.73 -11.66 -4.68
CA MET A 75 9.76 -11.38 -3.68
C MET A 75 10.55 -10.11 -3.97
N LYS A 76 10.45 -9.56 -5.16
CA LYS A 76 11.15 -8.32 -5.50
C LYS A 76 10.62 -7.16 -4.66
N THR A 77 11.42 -6.12 -4.55
CA THR A 77 11.04 -4.87 -3.91
C THR A 77 11.11 -3.77 -4.96
N ILE A 78 9.97 -3.18 -5.30
CA ILE A 78 9.94 -2.03 -6.21
C ILE A 78 10.53 -0.84 -5.46
N GLU A 79 11.51 -0.18 -6.05
CA GLU A 79 12.15 0.97 -5.43
C GLU A 79 11.28 2.22 -5.56
N PHE A 80 10.96 2.83 -4.42
CA PHE A 80 10.28 4.13 -4.37
C PHE A 80 11.24 5.15 -3.74
N PRO A 81 11.27 6.39 -4.25
CA PRO A 81 12.20 7.39 -3.74
C PRO A 81 11.83 7.81 -2.32
N PHE A 82 12.84 8.15 -1.52
CA PHE A 82 12.63 8.77 -0.22
C PHE A 82 11.99 10.15 -0.40
N CYS A 83 11.03 10.47 0.45
CA CYS A 83 10.37 11.77 0.48
C CYS A 83 10.55 12.41 1.86
N ASP A 84 10.83 13.70 1.91
CA ASP A 84 11.03 14.43 3.15
C ASP A 84 9.94 15.48 3.44
N ASP A 85 8.87 15.46 2.64
CA ASP A 85 7.76 16.41 2.76
C ASP A 85 6.45 15.66 2.98
N PRO A 86 5.82 15.77 4.17
CA PRO A 86 4.57 15.07 4.47
C PRO A 86 3.44 15.30 3.47
N LYS A 87 3.29 16.52 2.97
CA LYS A 87 2.23 16.81 1.99
C LYS A 87 2.47 16.06 0.68
N GLN A 88 3.72 16.09 0.18
CA GLN A 88 4.09 15.37 -1.03
C GLN A 88 3.98 13.85 -0.84
N GLN A 89 4.34 13.36 0.33
CA GLN A 89 4.20 11.93 0.65
C GLN A 89 2.74 11.49 0.57
N ILE A 90 1.81 12.24 1.17
CA ILE A 90 0.39 11.92 1.14
C ILE A 90 -0.16 12.04 -0.29
N GLU A 91 0.15 13.12 -0.99
CA GLU A 91 -0.31 13.34 -2.36
C GLU A 91 0.21 12.26 -3.31
N GLY A 92 1.46 11.85 -3.16
CA GLY A 92 2.08 10.83 -4.00
C GLY A 92 1.54 9.42 -3.73
N ASP A 93 1.12 9.15 -2.50
CA ASP A 93 0.58 7.86 -2.12
C ASP A 93 -0.92 7.73 -2.42
N TYR A 94 -1.64 8.85 -2.46
CA TYR A 94 -3.07 8.86 -2.74
C TYR A 94 -3.35 8.42 -4.17
N ASN A 95 -4.03 7.26 -4.32
CA ASN A 95 -4.36 6.68 -5.62
C ASN A 95 -5.86 6.44 -5.74
N PRO A 96 -6.62 7.37 -6.36
CA PRO A 96 -8.07 7.23 -6.49
C PRO A 96 -8.49 6.07 -7.40
N ASN A 97 -7.56 5.49 -8.17
CA ASN A 97 -7.84 4.38 -9.08
C ASN A 97 -7.58 3.00 -8.46
N ALA A 98 -7.01 2.94 -7.25
CA ALA A 98 -6.59 1.68 -6.62
C ALA A 98 -7.76 0.70 -6.47
N ILE A 99 -8.92 1.16 -6.05
CA ILE A 99 -10.10 0.30 -5.87
C ILE A 99 -10.55 -0.29 -7.19
N ALA A 100 -10.59 0.51 -8.26
CA ALA A 100 -10.98 0.03 -9.59
C ALA A 100 -9.99 -1.01 -10.13
N GLU A 101 -8.70 -0.79 -9.92
CA GLU A 101 -7.65 -1.72 -10.33
C GLU A 101 -7.75 -3.06 -9.58
N LEU A 102 -7.93 -3.00 -8.27
CA LEU A 102 -8.12 -4.20 -7.45
C LEU A 102 -9.42 -4.93 -7.78
N SER A 103 -10.51 -4.20 -8.05
CA SER A 103 -11.79 -4.79 -8.45
C SER A 103 -11.67 -5.57 -9.76
N LYS A 104 -10.94 -5.01 -10.71
CA LYS A 104 -10.67 -5.68 -12.00
C LYS A 104 -9.84 -6.94 -11.80
N LEU A 105 -8.86 -6.89 -10.93
CA LEU A 105 -8.06 -8.06 -10.59
C LEU A 105 -8.90 -9.14 -9.90
N ALA A 106 -9.78 -8.75 -8.97
CA ALA A 106 -10.67 -9.67 -8.29
C ALA A 106 -11.58 -10.40 -9.28
N GLU A 107 -12.12 -9.70 -10.28
CA GLU A 107 -12.93 -10.30 -11.33
C GLU A 107 -12.18 -11.36 -12.13
N ALA A 108 -10.89 -11.17 -12.34
CA ALA A 108 -10.06 -12.15 -13.04
C ALA A 108 -9.92 -13.47 -12.26
N PHE A 109 -10.23 -13.48 -10.97
CA PHE A 109 -10.22 -14.65 -10.09
C PHE A 109 -11.63 -15.12 -9.72
N ASN A 110 -12.65 -14.89 -10.57
CA ASN A 110 -14.02 -15.32 -10.30
C ASN A 110 -14.17 -16.83 -10.08
N ASP A 111 -13.27 -17.64 -10.66
CA ASP A 111 -13.24 -19.08 -10.49
C ASP A 111 -12.40 -19.53 -9.28
N ASP A 112 -11.77 -18.61 -8.58
CA ASP A 112 -10.96 -18.86 -7.40
C ASP A 112 -11.45 -17.97 -6.25
N TYR A 113 -12.44 -18.46 -5.53
CA TYR A 113 -13.12 -17.71 -4.49
C TYR A 113 -12.17 -17.24 -3.38
N VAL A 114 -11.18 -18.05 -3.02
CA VAL A 114 -10.24 -17.71 -1.94
C VAL A 114 -9.36 -16.52 -2.33
N THR A 115 -8.79 -16.55 -3.54
CA THR A 115 -7.99 -15.43 -4.05
C THR A 115 -8.83 -14.17 -4.22
N LYS A 116 -10.03 -14.33 -4.80
CA LYS A 116 -10.95 -13.21 -4.99
C LYS A 116 -11.29 -12.53 -3.66
N LYS A 117 -11.63 -13.34 -2.65
CA LYS A 117 -11.97 -12.83 -1.32
C LYS A 117 -10.82 -12.10 -0.65
N LEU A 118 -9.60 -12.59 -0.85
CA LEU A 118 -8.40 -11.93 -0.37
C LEU A 118 -8.24 -10.54 -0.99
N ILE A 119 -8.42 -10.44 -2.31
CA ILE A 119 -8.35 -9.16 -3.02
C ILE A 119 -9.46 -8.21 -2.57
N GLU A 120 -10.66 -8.71 -2.34
CA GLU A 120 -11.78 -7.91 -1.83
C GLU A 120 -11.49 -7.35 -0.44
N LYS A 121 -10.79 -8.10 0.41
CA LYS A 121 -10.31 -7.61 1.71
C LYS A 121 -9.34 -6.44 1.52
N TRP A 122 -8.47 -6.51 0.54
CA TRP A 122 -7.54 -5.41 0.23
C TRP A 122 -8.28 -4.16 -0.28
N ILE A 123 -9.39 -4.34 -0.99
CA ILE A 123 -10.24 -3.22 -1.43
C ILE A 123 -10.76 -2.45 -0.21
N ASP A 124 -11.24 -3.14 0.81
CA ASP A 124 -11.72 -2.52 2.04
C ASP A 124 -10.58 -1.75 2.74
N GLY A 125 -9.40 -2.34 2.81
CA GLY A 125 -8.21 -1.69 3.37
C GLY A 125 -7.80 -0.45 2.60
N GLU A 126 -7.86 -0.51 1.27
CA GLU A 126 -7.52 0.62 0.41
C GLU A 126 -8.53 1.76 0.55
N GLN A 127 -9.81 1.44 0.70
CA GLN A 127 -10.84 2.45 0.96
C GLN A 127 -10.54 3.21 2.27
N ALA A 128 -10.18 2.50 3.33
CA ALA A 128 -9.82 3.11 4.61
C ALA A 128 -8.56 3.97 4.48
N HIS A 129 -7.57 3.50 3.72
CA HIS A 129 -6.32 4.21 3.44
C HIS A 129 -6.59 5.54 2.72
N MET A 130 -7.37 5.51 1.66
CA MET A 130 -7.75 6.72 0.91
C MET A 130 -8.53 7.71 1.77
N ALA A 131 -9.38 7.22 2.66
CA ALA A 131 -10.19 8.06 3.53
C ALA A 131 -9.32 8.89 4.49
N TRP A 132 -8.33 8.28 5.14
CA TRP A 132 -7.48 9.03 6.06
C TRP A 132 -6.53 9.97 5.32
N GLU A 133 -6.07 9.59 4.13
CA GLU A 133 -5.24 10.49 3.31
C GLU A 133 -6.00 11.73 2.88
N ALA A 134 -7.23 11.56 2.41
CA ALA A 134 -8.11 12.68 2.06
C ALA A 134 -8.38 13.57 3.28
N GLN A 135 -8.57 12.97 4.44
CA GLN A 135 -8.78 13.71 5.69
C GLN A 135 -7.55 14.57 6.04
N TYR A 136 -6.36 14.00 5.94
CA TYR A 136 -5.13 14.72 6.25
C TYR A 136 -4.86 15.85 5.25
N LEU A 137 -5.09 15.63 3.97
CA LEU A 137 -5.01 16.70 2.97
C LEU A 137 -6.03 17.81 3.26
N GLY A 138 -7.22 17.44 3.72
CA GLY A 138 -8.24 18.40 4.16
C GLY A 138 -7.79 19.22 5.37
N TYR A 139 -7.11 18.61 6.34
CA TYR A 139 -6.53 19.31 7.49
C TYR A 139 -5.46 20.31 7.06
N ILE A 140 -4.60 19.94 6.12
CA ILE A 140 -3.59 20.84 5.57
C ILE A 140 -4.25 22.08 4.97
N ASN A 141 -5.32 21.90 4.20
CA ASN A 141 -6.07 23.00 3.60
C ASN A 141 -6.73 23.90 4.65
N LYS A 142 -7.31 23.32 5.68
CA LYS A 142 -8.08 24.06 6.70
C LYS A 142 -7.17 24.79 7.69
N LEU A 143 -6.09 24.15 8.11
CA LEU A 143 -5.21 24.65 9.17
C LEU A 143 -4.02 25.44 8.62
N GLY A 144 -3.64 25.22 7.37
CA GLY A 144 -2.36 25.62 6.83
C GLY A 144 -1.29 24.57 7.18
N TYR A 145 -0.26 24.47 6.37
CA TYR A 145 0.73 23.39 6.45
C TYR A 145 1.49 23.39 7.77
N GLU A 146 1.97 24.56 8.21
CA GLU A 146 2.72 24.65 9.47
C GLU A 146 1.88 24.23 10.66
N ASN A 147 0.63 24.68 10.74
CA ASN A 147 -0.29 24.32 11.82
C ASN A 147 -0.62 22.83 11.79
N PHE A 148 -0.77 22.25 10.59
CA PHE A 148 -0.94 20.81 10.42
C PHE A 148 0.25 20.04 11.03
N LEU A 149 1.47 20.44 10.70
CA LEU A 149 2.67 19.80 11.23
C LEU A 149 2.78 19.90 12.75
N ILE A 150 2.40 21.05 13.32
CA ILE A 150 2.33 21.24 14.77
C ILE A 150 1.31 20.27 15.38
N ALA A 151 0.14 20.11 14.73
CA ALA A 151 -0.90 19.20 15.20
C ALA A 151 -0.46 17.73 15.16
N MET A 152 0.52 17.40 14.33
CA MET A 152 1.07 16.03 14.19
C MET A 152 2.20 15.73 15.20
N MET A 153 2.57 16.67 16.02
CA MET A 153 3.61 16.50 17.06
C MET A 153 3.16 15.61 18.21
#